data_a634b928408455ea747e7601ab8d56f1
#
_entry.id   a634b928408455ea747e7601ab8d56f1
#
_cell.length_a   1.000
_cell.length_b   1.000
_cell.length_c   1.000
_cell.angle_alpha   90.00
_cell.angle_beta   90.00
_cell.angle_gamma   90.00
#
_symmetry.space_group_name_H-M   'P 1'
#
loop_
_entity.id
_entity.type
_entity.pdbx_description
1 polymer ?
#
loop_
_entity_poly.entity_id
_entity_poly.type
_entity_poly.pdbx_seq_one_letter_code
_entity_poly.pdbx_strand_id
1 'polypeptide(L)'
;FALAKSGATREEMSSFKNDHIEEYVTDMSLERVEEIIDHFVQAAKAAKDVGFDMVQVLGGHVISSFSSGYINHRKDAFGGSTEKRAALACEIVKAIRKEVGEDYPIEYKIPIHDDAVPCGQGGPELKELSVFVKQLEFAGVNAFQAAMGNRLNINDTVPPKSHADFKGEGCFLYISDVIKKYTNLPVSCAGKFSDPKKNQECIESGRLDYIGMSRQLVADPEWVNKVADGKEDDITRCIFCNRGCLGSLLSREKFHCVLWK
;
A
#
# COMPACT_ATOMS: atom_id res chain seq x y z
N PHE A 1 -18.83 12.84 -7.51
CA PHE A 1 -20.09 12.38 -8.18
C PHE A 1 -20.65 13.39 -9.18
N ALA A 2 -20.67 14.71 -8.85
CA ALA A 2 -21.15 15.74 -9.77
C ALA A 2 -20.25 15.88 -11.02
N LEU A 3 -18.92 15.87 -10.85
CA LEU A 3 -17.95 15.93 -11.95
C LEU A 3 -17.99 14.69 -12.86
N ALA A 4 -18.23 13.51 -12.32
CA ALA A 4 -18.39 12.29 -13.14
C ALA A 4 -19.63 12.35 -14.04
N LYS A 5 -20.68 13.07 -13.61
CA LYS A 5 -21.91 13.32 -14.40
C LYS A 5 -21.75 14.46 -15.41
N SER A 6 -20.74 15.33 -15.27
CA SER A 6 -20.50 16.49 -16.13
C SER A 6 -19.63 16.20 -17.37
N GLY A 7 -19.17 14.95 -17.55
CA GLY A 7 -18.25 14.59 -18.64
C GLY A 7 -16.79 15.03 -18.41
N ALA A 8 -16.44 15.35 -17.17
CA ALA A 8 -15.06 15.73 -16.81
C ALA A 8 -14.07 14.61 -17.10
N THR A 9 -12.87 14.98 -17.54
CA THR A 9 -11.76 14.06 -17.76
C THR A 9 -11.27 13.43 -16.44
N ARG A 10 -10.49 12.36 -16.55
CA ARG A 10 -9.88 11.72 -15.36
C ARG A 10 -8.89 12.65 -14.67
N GLU A 11 -8.16 13.45 -15.43
CA GLU A 11 -7.22 14.46 -14.93
C GLU A 11 -7.94 15.55 -14.15
N GLU A 12 -9.03 16.09 -14.68
CA GLU A 12 -9.87 17.09 -14.01
C GLU A 12 -10.49 16.53 -12.72
N MET A 13 -11.00 15.29 -12.75
CA MET A 13 -11.51 14.63 -11.55
C MET A 13 -10.42 14.37 -10.51
N SER A 14 -9.21 14.02 -10.95
CA SER A 14 -8.07 13.78 -10.05
C SER A 14 -7.58 15.07 -9.41
N SER A 15 -7.44 16.15 -10.20
CA SER A 15 -7.09 17.49 -9.70
C SER A 15 -8.11 17.95 -8.69
N PHE A 16 -9.39 17.95 -9.04
CA PHE A 16 -10.45 18.36 -8.13
C PHE A 16 -10.43 17.60 -6.79
N LYS A 17 -10.25 16.28 -6.82
CA LYS A 17 -10.12 15.49 -5.59
C LYS A 17 -8.89 15.88 -4.78
N ASN A 18 -7.78 16.13 -5.43
CA ASN A 18 -6.56 16.53 -4.75
C ASN A 18 -6.70 17.90 -4.09
N ASP A 19 -7.35 18.84 -4.76
CA ASP A 19 -7.53 20.20 -4.28
C ASP A 19 -8.54 20.30 -3.12
N HIS A 20 -9.50 19.34 -3.02
CA HIS A 20 -10.58 19.35 -2.03
C HIS A 20 -10.54 18.16 -1.04
N ILE A 21 -9.41 17.44 -0.96
CA ILE A 21 -9.36 16.21 -0.14
C ILE A 21 -9.49 16.49 1.35
N GLU A 22 -8.97 17.61 1.82
CA GLU A 22 -9.05 18.02 3.22
C GLU A 22 -10.50 18.29 3.62
N GLU A 23 -11.23 19.05 2.80
CA GLU A 23 -12.67 19.31 2.96
C GLU A 23 -13.45 17.99 2.90
N TYR A 24 -13.16 17.15 1.89
CA TYR A 24 -13.84 15.85 1.71
C TYR A 24 -13.69 14.94 2.94
N VAL A 25 -12.51 14.88 3.55
CA VAL A 25 -12.28 14.09 4.77
C VAL A 25 -12.93 14.74 5.98
N THR A 26 -12.77 16.06 6.13
CA THR A 26 -13.24 16.80 7.30
C THR A 26 -14.77 16.82 7.39
N ASP A 27 -15.46 17.02 6.26
CA ASP A 27 -16.90 17.17 6.19
C ASP A 27 -17.66 15.85 5.96
N MET A 28 -16.94 14.72 5.84
CA MET A 28 -17.57 13.43 5.64
C MET A 28 -18.44 13.07 6.85
N SER A 29 -19.72 12.78 6.60
CA SER A 29 -20.65 12.35 7.65
C SER A 29 -20.29 10.99 8.24
N LEU A 30 -20.74 10.69 9.45
CA LEU A 30 -20.50 9.39 10.08
C LEU A 30 -21.19 8.26 9.33
N GLU A 31 -22.38 8.52 8.80
CA GLU A 31 -23.10 7.54 7.95
C GLU A 31 -22.25 7.17 6.72
N ARG A 32 -21.54 8.15 6.12
CA ARG A 32 -20.66 7.88 4.98
C ARG A 32 -19.43 7.09 5.40
N VAL A 33 -18.91 7.32 6.60
CA VAL A 33 -17.81 6.52 7.18
C VAL A 33 -18.27 5.08 7.38
N GLU A 34 -19.46 4.86 7.92
CA GLU A 34 -20.05 3.53 8.10
C GLU A 34 -20.25 2.80 6.76
N GLU A 35 -20.79 3.48 5.73
CA GLU A 35 -20.90 2.92 4.38
C GLU A 35 -19.55 2.48 3.81
N ILE A 36 -18.48 3.25 4.06
CA ILE A 36 -17.14 2.87 3.63
C ILE A 36 -16.69 1.60 4.33
N ILE A 37 -16.89 1.49 5.64
CA ILE A 37 -16.56 0.28 6.40
C ILE A 37 -17.30 -0.92 5.84
N ASP A 38 -18.62 -0.80 5.62
CA ASP A 38 -19.46 -1.86 5.07
C ASP A 38 -18.99 -2.33 3.67
N HIS A 39 -18.55 -1.41 2.81
CA HIS A 39 -18.00 -1.78 1.50
C HIS A 39 -16.74 -2.64 1.61
N PHE A 40 -15.84 -2.34 2.56
CA PHE A 40 -14.68 -3.18 2.82
C PHE A 40 -15.06 -4.57 3.33
N VAL A 41 -16.07 -4.66 4.21
CA VAL A 41 -16.60 -5.94 4.72
C VAL A 41 -17.18 -6.78 3.59
N GLN A 42 -18.01 -6.18 2.74
CA GLN A 42 -18.61 -6.89 1.60
C GLN A 42 -17.55 -7.40 0.62
N ALA A 43 -16.51 -6.60 0.36
CA ALA A 43 -15.40 -7.01 -0.49
C ALA A 43 -14.60 -8.18 0.12
N ALA A 44 -14.30 -8.13 1.41
CA ALA A 44 -13.59 -9.21 2.10
C ALA A 44 -14.42 -10.50 2.17
N LYS A 45 -15.74 -10.38 2.44
CA LYS A 45 -16.66 -11.50 2.39
C LYS A 45 -16.67 -12.15 1.02
N ALA A 46 -16.86 -11.36 -0.03
CA ALA A 46 -16.86 -11.86 -1.41
C ALA A 46 -15.56 -12.58 -1.78
N ALA A 47 -14.40 -12.05 -1.37
CA ALA A 47 -13.12 -12.70 -1.58
C ALA A 47 -13.06 -14.07 -0.89
N LYS A 48 -13.46 -14.16 0.37
CA LYS A 48 -13.52 -15.41 1.12
C LYS A 48 -14.48 -16.42 0.47
N ASP A 49 -15.67 -15.98 0.10
CA ASP A 49 -16.72 -16.84 -0.47
C ASP A 49 -16.32 -17.48 -1.82
N VAL A 50 -15.46 -16.80 -2.61
CA VAL A 50 -14.92 -17.36 -3.86
C VAL A 50 -13.60 -18.12 -3.68
N GLY A 51 -13.12 -18.29 -2.44
CA GLY A 51 -11.99 -19.16 -2.09
C GLY A 51 -10.62 -18.50 -2.11
N PHE A 52 -10.51 -17.19 -1.96
CA PHE A 52 -9.21 -16.56 -1.65
C PHE A 52 -8.75 -16.93 -0.25
N ASP A 53 -7.47 -17.25 -0.07
CA ASP A 53 -6.89 -17.68 1.21
C ASP A 53 -6.67 -16.54 2.20
N MET A 54 -6.61 -15.29 1.71
CA MET A 54 -6.42 -14.09 2.53
C MET A 54 -6.90 -12.84 1.81
N VAL A 55 -7.08 -11.76 2.55
CA VAL A 55 -7.30 -10.42 2.00
C VAL A 55 -6.20 -9.45 2.43
N GLN A 56 -5.84 -8.53 1.53
CA GLN A 56 -5.01 -7.38 1.87
C GLN A 56 -5.86 -6.12 1.92
N VAL A 57 -5.92 -5.48 3.08
CA VAL A 57 -6.50 -4.15 3.23
C VAL A 57 -5.47 -3.11 2.80
N LEU A 58 -5.74 -2.43 1.68
CA LEU A 58 -4.91 -1.32 1.25
C LEU A 58 -5.22 -0.07 2.08
N GLY A 59 -4.32 0.28 2.99
CA GLY A 59 -4.39 1.50 3.81
C GLY A 59 -4.21 2.80 3.01
N GLY A 60 -4.34 2.76 1.68
CA GLY A 60 -4.24 3.90 0.77
C GLY A 60 -5.57 4.63 0.54
N HIS A 61 -5.56 5.60 -0.35
CA HIS A 61 -6.73 6.38 -0.77
C HIS A 61 -7.49 7.01 0.41
N VAL A 62 -8.76 6.66 0.62
CA VAL A 62 -9.57 7.24 1.70
C VAL A 62 -8.98 6.94 3.08
N ILE A 63 -8.49 5.71 3.30
CA ILE A 63 -7.90 5.34 4.59
C ILE A 63 -6.63 6.16 4.84
N SER A 64 -5.75 6.31 3.85
CA SER A 64 -4.54 7.12 4.02
C SER A 64 -4.84 8.60 4.26
N SER A 65 -5.93 9.11 3.69
CA SER A 65 -6.35 10.48 3.92
C SER A 65 -6.85 10.69 5.36
N PHE A 66 -7.60 9.72 5.92
CA PHE A 66 -7.98 9.74 7.34
C PHE A 66 -6.78 9.57 8.28
N SER A 67 -5.79 8.78 7.88
CA SER A 67 -4.57 8.53 8.67
C SER A 67 -3.58 9.70 8.69
N SER A 68 -3.69 10.61 7.72
CA SER A 68 -2.76 11.72 7.54
C SER A 68 -3.03 12.88 8.51
N GLY A 69 -2.00 13.33 9.21
CA GLY A 69 -2.05 14.55 10.01
C GLY A 69 -2.14 15.84 9.19
N TYR A 70 -1.78 15.78 7.90
CA TYR A 70 -1.85 16.93 6.98
C TYR A 70 -3.23 17.11 6.33
N ILE A 71 -4.00 16.03 6.18
CA ILE A 71 -5.27 16.03 5.45
C ILE A 71 -6.45 15.97 6.40
N ASN A 72 -6.32 15.23 7.49
CA ASN A 72 -7.42 14.96 8.41
C ASN A 72 -7.51 16.03 9.50
N HIS A 73 -8.38 16.99 9.33
CA HIS A 73 -8.68 18.06 10.31
C HIS A 73 -9.94 17.79 11.14
N ARG A 74 -10.47 16.55 11.10
CA ARG A 74 -11.63 16.13 11.92
C ARG A 74 -11.36 16.29 13.41
N LYS A 75 -12.42 16.57 14.17
CA LYS A 75 -12.36 16.74 15.63
C LYS A 75 -13.19 15.69 16.37
N ASP A 76 -13.73 14.72 15.64
CA ASP A 76 -14.51 13.60 16.18
C ASP A 76 -13.65 12.38 16.55
N ALA A 77 -14.26 11.18 16.55
CA ALA A 77 -13.56 9.92 16.84
C ALA A 77 -12.52 9.51 15.77
N PHE A 78 -12.56 10.11 14.59
CA PHE A 78 -11.72 9.75 13.43
C PHE A 78 -10.64 10.78 13.11
N GLY A 79 -10.37 11.78 13.95
CA GLY A 79 -9.38 12.80 13.70
C GLY A 79 -8.79 13.47 14.94
N GLY A 80 -7.75 14.26 14.73
CA GLY A 80 -7.00 14.94 15.80
C GLY A 80 -5.75 14.16 16.21
N SER A 81 -5.80 13.31 17.25
CA SER A 81 -4.62 12.55 17.69
C SER A 81 -4.27 11.42 16.73
N THR A 82 -3.04 10.91 16.80
CA THR A 82 -2.59 9.77 16.00
C THR A 82 -3.48 8.54 16.18
N GLU A 83 -3.91 8.28 17.42
CA GLU A 83 -4.81 7.17 17.75
C GLU A 83 -6.16 7.30 17.04
N LYS A 84 -6.73 8.49 17.02
CA LYS A 84 -8.02 8.75 16.35
C LYS A 84 -7.89 8.72 14.83
N ARG A 85 -6.75 9.14 14.27
CA ARG A 85 -6.50 9.03 12.84
C ARG A 85 -6.32 7.58 12.38
N ALA A 86 -5.92 6.67 13.27
CA ALA A 86 -5.89 5.24 13.00
C ALA A 86 -7.28 4.58 13.08
N ALA A 87 -8.27 5.24 13.68
CA ALA A 87 -9.55 4.63 14.01
C ALA A 87 -10.30 4.07 12.79
N LEU A 88 -10.36 4.78 11.65
CA LEU A 88 -11.03 4.26 10.45
C LEU A 88 -10.40 2.94 9.98
N ALA A 89 -9.08 2.88 9.91
CA ALA A 89 -8.37 1.66 9.52
C ALA A 89 -8.66 0.50 10.49
N CYS A 90 -8.66 0.79 11.79
CA CYS A 90 -8.96 -0.20 12.82
C CYS A 90 -10.42 -0.70 12.78
N GLU A 91 -11.39 0.20 12.59
CA GLU A 91 -12.80 -0.19 12.48
C GLU A 91 -13.06 -1.03 11.22
N ILE A 92 -12.43 -0.71 10.09
CA ILE A 92 -12.48 -1.55 8.88
C ILE A 92 -11.93 -2.95 9.18
N VAL A 93 -10.75 -3.06 9.80
CA VAL A 93 -10.13 -4.36 10.12
C VAL A 93 -10.99 -5.17 11.09
N LYS A 94 -11.51 -4.54 12.16
CA LYS A 94 -12.40 -5.19 13.13
C LYS A 94 -13.69 -5.71 12.47
N ALA A 95 -14.30 -4.89 11.62
CA ALA A 95 -15.51 -5.25 10.92
C ALA A 95 -15.28 -6.42 9.94
N ILE A 96 -14.18 -6.38 9.18
CA ILE A 96 -13.76 -7.51 8.33
C ILE A 96 -13.53 -8.76 9.18
N ARG A 97 -12.76 -8.67 10.29
CA ARG A 97 -12.47 -9.80 11.18
C ARG A 97 -13.74 -10.45 11.71
N LYS A 98 -14.71 -9.64 12.12
CA LYS A 98 -16.02 -10.13 12.56
C LYS A 98 -16.76 -10.93 11.48
N GLU A 99 -16.66 -10.52 10.21
CA GLU A 99 -17.34 -11.18 9.09
C GLU A 99 -16.60 -12.43 8.62
N VAL A 100 -15.26 -12.35 8.48
CA VAL A 100 -14.49 -13.46 7.91
C VAL A 100 -14.05 -14.50 8.96
N GLY A 101 -14.17 -14.22 10.25
CA GLY A 101 -13.79 -15.10 11.36
C GLY A 101 -12.30 -15.00 11.72
N GLU A 102 -11.90 -15.66 12.82
CA GLU A 102 -10.57 -15.49 13.43
C GLU A 102 -9.42 -16.11 12.60
N ASP A 103 -9.69 -17.19 11.88
CA ASP A 103 -8.68 -17.96 11.15
C ASP A 103 -8.36 -17.40 9.74
N TYR A 104 -9.16 -16.47 9.22
CA TYR A 104 -8.95 -15.94 7.89
C TYR A 104 -7.91 -14.82 7.91
N PRO A 105 -6.76 -14.94 7.20
CA PRO A 105 -5.69 -13.96 7.28
C PRO A 105 -6.06 -12.60 6.71
N ILE A 106 -5.72 -11.55 7.43
CA ILE A 106 -5.84 -10.14 7.00
C ILE A 106 -4.45 -9.52 7.00
N GLU A 107 -3.91 -9.19 5.84
CA GLU A 107 -2.72 -8.36 5.70
C GLU A 107 -3.14 -6.90 5.61
N TYR A 108 -2.41 -6.01 6.27
CA TYR A 108 -2.60 -4.56 6.12
C TYR A 108 -1.41 -3.93 5.43
N LYS A 109 -1.65 -3.37 4.24
CA LYS A 109 -0.64 -2.57 3.54
C LYS A 109 -0.66 -1.15 4.09
N ILE A 110 0.37 -0.81 4.86
CA ILE A 110 0.51 0.48 5.52
C ILE A 110 1.36 1.44 4.68
N PRO A 111 0.75 2.40 3.97
CA PRO A 111 1.47 3.46 3.30
C PRO A 111 1.85 4.53 4.31
N ILE A 112 3.09 4.96 4.31
CA ILE A 112 3.55 6.04 5.18
C ILE A 112 3.83 7.32 4.41
N HIS A 113 3.82 8.44 5.12
CA HIS A 113 4.45 9.70 4.75
C HIS A 113 5.78 9.84 5.52
N ASP A 114 6.81 10.34 4.87
CA ASP A 114 8.11 10.61 5.48
C ASP A 114 8.55 12.04 5.14
N ASP A 115 8.63 12.90 6.14
CA ASP A 115 9.03 14.31 5.96
C ASP A 115 10.47 14.48 5.45
N ALA A 116 11.32 13.47 5.63
CA ALA A 116 12.69 13.47 5.11
C ALA A 116 12.73 13.27 3.58
N VAL A 117 11.63 12.83 2.98
CA VAL A 117 11.50 12.64 1.53
C VAL A 117 10.35 13.51 1.05
N PRO A 118 10.52 14.35 0.02
CA PRO A 118 9.47 15.24 -0.49
C PRO A 118 8.39 14.44 -1.23
N CYS A 119 7.72 13.53 -0.52
CA CYS A 119 6.63 12.72 -0.99
C CYS A 119 5.29 13.22 -0.43
N GLY A 120 4.20 12.90 -1.11
CA GLY A 120 2.86 13.42 -0.78
C GLY A 120 2.38 13.09 0.64
N GLN A 121 1.30 13.70 1.02
CA GLN A 121 0.78 13.81 2.40
C GLN A 121 -0.14 12.66 2.81
N GLY A 122 -0.09 11.51 2.14
CA GLY A 122 -1.00 10.40 2.40
C GLY A 122 -0.44 9.38 3.39
N GLY A 123 -1.24 9.03 4.40
CA GLY A 123 -0.88 8.04 5.41
C GLY A 123 -0.29 8.64 6.70
N PRO A 124 0.03 7.80 7.67
CA PRO A 124 0.71 8.22 8.90
C PRO A 124 2.17 8.59 8.60
N GLU A 125 2.75 9.43 9.43
CA GLU A 125 4.18 9.69 9.41
C GLU A 125 4.96 8.48 9.95
N LEU A 126 6.22 8.34 9.52
CA LEU A 126 7.09 7.25 9.97
C LEU A 126 7.19 7.16 11.51
N LYS A 127 7.25 8.32 12.20
CA LYS A 127 7.30 8.40 13.67
C LYS A 127 6.01 7.94 14.38
N GLU A 128 4.88 7.88 13.66
CA GLU A 128 3.57 7.49 14.21
C GLU A 128 3.31 5.99 14.10
N LEU A 129 4.17 5.23 13.40
CA LEU A 129 4.00 3.80 13.16
C LEU A 129 3.86 2.97 14.44
N SER A 130 4.46 3.41 15.56
CA SER A 130 4.30 2.73 16.84
C SER A 130 2.84 2.64 17.30
N VAL A 131 2.05 3.68 17.01
CA VAL A 131 0.62 3.73 17.35
C VAL A 131 -0.19 2.92 16.34
N PHE A 132 0.00 3.18 15.05
CA PHE A 132 -0.75 2.51 13.98
C PHE A 132 -0.57 1.00 13.99
N VAL A 133 0.68 0.52 14.09
CA VAL A 133 0.97 -0.92 14.09
C VAL A 133 0.30 -1.63 15.26
N LYS A 134 0.43 -1.09 16.49
CA LYS A 134 -0.18 -1.70 17.69
C LYS A 134 -1.70 -1.71 17.63
N GLN A 135 -2.31 -0.61 17.17
CA GLN A 135 -3.78 -0.55 17.09
C GLN A 135 -4.33 -1.47 16.00
N LEU A 136 -3.67 -1.58 14.84
CA LEU A 136 -4.06 -2.49 13.76
C LEU A 136 -3.86 -3.96 14.16
N GLU A 137 -2.77 -4.29 14.85
CA GLU A 137 -2.56 -5.63 15.42
C GLU A 137 -3.67 -5.97 16.39
N PHE A 138 -4.01 -5.07 17.33
CA PHE A 138 -5.13 -5.25 18.26
C PHE A 138 -6.49 -5.35 17.55
N ALA A 139 -6.66 -4.69 16.39
CA ALA A 139 -7.86 -4.78 15.57
C ALA A 139 -8.01 -6.13 14.82
N GLY A 140 -6.94 -6.94 14.76
CA GLY A 140 -6.98 -8.29 14.17
C GLY A 140 -6.22 -8.45 12.85
N VAL A 141 -5.23 -7.59 12.56
CA VAL A 141 -4.30 -7.77 11.44
C VAL A 141 -3.36 -8.95 11.74
N ASN A 142 -3.05 -9.77 10.73
CA ASN A 142 -2.15 -10.92 10.84
C ASN A 142 -0.79 -10.68 10.18
N ALA A 143 -0.67 -9.69 9.31
CA ALA A 143 0.59 -9.34 8.64
C ALA A 143 0.59 -7.88 8.17
N PHE A 144 1.77 -7.31 7.99
CA PHE A 144 1.93 -5.95 7.45
C PHE A 144 2.72 -5.95 6.15
N GLN A 145 2.31 -5.09 5.22
CA GLN A 145 3.13 -4.73 4.07
C GLN A 145 3.55 -3.26 4.15
N ALA A 146 4.84 -3.00 4.26
CA ALA A 146 5.40 -1.66 4.23
C ALA A 146 5.30 -1.04 2.83
N ALA A 147 4.83 0.19 2.75
CA ALA A 147 4.71 0.92 1.49
C ALA A 147 4.96 2.42 1.69
N MET A 148 5.35 3.11 0.62
CA MET A 148 5.37 4.56 0.58
C MET A 148 4.00 5.06 0.11
N GLY A 149 3.41 5.99 0.86
CA GLY A 149 2.18 6.66 0.51
C GLY A 149 2.46 8.00 -0.16
N ASN A 150 2.19 8.10 -1.46
CA ASN A 150 2.18 9.40 -2.11
C ASN A 150 0.92 9.57 -2.95
N ARG A 151 0.21 10.65 -2.68
CA ARG A 151 -1.03 11.01 -3.36
C ARG A 151 -0.78 11.81 -4.63
N LEU A 152 0.31 12.55 -4.68
CA LEU A 152 0.60 13.54 -5.73
C LEU A 152 1.51 13.00 -6.82
N ASN A 153 2.41 12.06 -6.49
CA ASN A 153 3.39 11.53 -7.44
C ASN A 153 3.49 10.01 -7.36
N ILE A 154 2.98 9.33 -8.37
CA ILE A 154 3.04 7.86 -8.46
C ILE A 154 4.47 7.32 -8.48
N ASN A 155 5.45 8.12 -8.92
CA ASN A 155 6.85 7.70 -8.96
C ASN A 155 7.46 7.52 -7.56
N ASP A 156 6.91 8.14 -6.52
CA ASP A 156 7.37 7.93 -5.15
C ASP A 156 6.85 6.58 -4.63
N THR A 157 5.64 6.19 -4.99
CA THR A 157 5.06 4.89 -4.64
C THR A 157 5.62 3.73 -5.49
N VAL A 158 5.91 4.00 -6.77
CA VAL A 158 6.45 3.03 -7.73
C VAL A 158 7.74 3.61 -8.34
N PRO A 159 8.82 3.74 -7.55
CA PRO A 159 9.98 4.51 -7.99
C PRO A 159 10.68 3.87 -9.20
N PRO A 160 10.96 4.68 -10.25
CA PRO A 160 11.81 4.25 -11.35
C PRO A 160 13.27 4.15 -10.91
N LYS A 161 14.12 3.56 -11.77
CA LYS A 161 15.58 3.47 -11.51
C LYS A 161 16.21 4.86 -11.31
N SER A 162 15.70 5.86 -12.04
CA SER A 162 16.19 7.25 -12.01
C SER A 162 15.67 8.08 -10.83
N HIS A 163 14.87 7.51 -9.92
CA HIS A 163 14.37 8.25 -8.77
C HIS A 163 15.52 8.80 -7.92
N ALA A 164 15.42 10.07 -7.51
CA ALA A 164 16.50 10.74 -6.79
C ALA A 164 16.74 10.14 -5.40
N ASP A 165 15.66 9.85 -4.66
CA ASP A 165 15.72 9.45 -3.27
C ASP A 165 15.58 7.93 -3.10
N PHE A 166 14.67 7.29 -3.80
CA PHE A 166 14.43 5.85 -3.69
C PHE A 166 15.33 5.05 -4.65
N LYS A 167 16.63 4.97 -4.31
CA LYS A 167 17.66 4.27 -5.09
C LYS A 167 17.77 2.80 -4.67
N GLY A 168 18.27 1.97 -5.60
CA GLY A 168 18.58 0.57 -5.33
C GLY A 168 17.37 -0.32 -5.09
N GLU A 169 17.65 -1.57 -4.80
CA GLU A 169 16.67 -2.57 -4.39
C GLU A 169 16.34 -2.44 -2.90
N GLY A 170 15.13 -2.81 -2.52
CA GLY A 170 14.69 -2.67 -1.14
C GLY A 170 14.57 -1.21 -0.67
N CYS A 171 14.25 -0.28 -1.58
CA CYS A 171 14.24 1.15 -1.29
C CYS A 171 13.26 1.58 -0.18
N PHE A 172 12.33 0.72 0.22
CA PHE A 172 11.39 0.94 1.33
C PHE A 172 11.66 0.06 2.55
N LEU A 173 12.79 -0.65 2.60
CA LEU A 173 13.15 -1.52 3.73
C LEU A 173 13.20 -0.78 5.07
N TYR A 174 13.60 0.48 5.09
CA TYR A 174 13.65 1.28 6.31
C TYR A 174 12.28 1.42 6.99
N ILE A 175 11.18 1.36 6.21
CA ILE A 175 9.82 1.38 6.74
C ILE A 175 9.53 0.06 7.46
N SER A 176 9.86 -1.08 6.84
CA SER A 176 9.70 -2.40 7.48
C SER A 176 10.56 -2.55 8.72
N ASP A 177 11.79 -2.01 8.72
CA ASP A 177 12.66 -2.00 9.90
C ASP A 177 12.03 -1.26 11.08
N VAL A 178 11.23 -0.20 10.81
CA VAL A 178 10.49 0.51 11.86
C VAL A 178 9.26 -0.27 12.29
N ILE A 179 8.48 -0.86 11.38
CA ILE A 179 7.30 -1.67 11.69
C ILE A 179 7.69 -2.84 12.60
N LYS A 180 8.76 -3.57 12.26
CA LYS A 180 9.24 -4.74 13.03
C LYS A 180 9.68 -4.42 14.46
N LYS A 181 9.92 -3.15 14.81
CA LYS A 181 10.16 -2.75 16.21
C LYS A 181 8.92 -2.81 17.09
N TYR A 182 7.74 -2.82 16.49
CA TYR A 182 6.46 -2.66 17.20
C TYR A 182 5.54 -3.87 17.08
N THR A 183 5.90 -4.90 16.30
CA THR A 183 5.12 -6.13 16.15
C THR A 183 6.02 -7.35 15.94
N ASN A 184 5.50 -8.52 16.32
CA ASN A 184 6.07 -9.83 15.99
C ASN A 184 5.34 -10.50 14.80
N LEU A 185 4.33 -9.85 14.24
CA LEU A 185 3.64 -10.33 13.05
C LEU A 185 4.55 -10.29 11.81
N PRO A 186 4.30 -11.13 10.82
CA PRO A 186 5.03 -11.09 9.55
C PRO A 186 4.97 -9.72 8.88
N VAL A 187 6.11 -9.25 8.38
CA VAL A 187 6.24 -7.97 7.68
C VAL A 187 6.86 -8.19 6.31
N SER A 188 6.20 -7.66 5.29
CA SER A 188 6.72 -7.61 3.92
C SER A 188 7.00 -6.18 3.46
N CYS A 189 7.71 -6.09 2.37
CA CYS A 189 7.96 -4.83 1.69
C CYS A 189 8.04 -5.07 0.17
N ALA A 190 7.53 -4.11 -0.59
CA ALA A 190 7.78 -4.03 -2.02
C ALA A 190 8.63 -2.80 -2.31
N GLY A 191 9.76 -2.95 -3.01
CA GLY A 191 10.66 -1.82 -3.24
C GLY A 191 11.79 -2.15 -4.21
N LYS A 192 11.46 -2.35 -5.49
CA LYS A 192 12.44 -2.67 -6.56
C LYS A 192 13.23 -3.97 -6.34
N PHE A 193 12.67 -4.95 -5.66
CA PHE A 193 13.29 -6.26 -5.53
C PHE A 193 13.36 -6.98 -6.89
N SER A 194 14.52 -7.53 -7.24
CA SER A 194 14.77 -8.32 -8.44
C SER A 194 15.92 -9.33 -8.29
N ASP A 195 16.86 -9.07 -7.39
CA ASP A 195 18.02 -9.92 -7.15
C ASP A 195 17.72 -11.02 -6.12
N PRO A 196 17.79 -12.32 -6.48
CA PRO A 196 17.52 -13.42 -5.56
C PRO A 196 18.40 -13.37 -4.31
N LYS A 197 19.68 -13.07 -4.45
CA LYS A 197 20.64 -13.01 -3.33
C LYS A 197 20.29 -11.92 -2.32
N LYS A 198 19.97 -10.71 -2.82
CA LYS A 198 19.54 -9.61 -1.94
C LYS A 198 18.20 -9.91 -1.27
N ASN A 199 17.30 -10.57 -1.98
CA ASN A 199 16.03 -10.99 -1.41
C ASN A 199 16.25 -11.98 -0.27
N GLN A 200 17.12 -12.98 -0.48
CA GLN A 200 17.49 -13.96 0.54
C GLN A 200 18.15 -13.30 1.75
N GLU A 201 19.10 -12.39 1.54
CA GLU A 201 19.73 -11.61 2.62
C GLU A 201 18.71 -10.84 3.48
N CYS A 202 17.68 -10.25 2.86
CA CYS A 202 16.62 -9.54 3.60
C CYS A 202 15.80 -10.49 4.50
N ILE A 203 15.54 -11.71 4.05
CA ILE A 203 14.82 -12.72 4.83
C ILE A 203 15.73 -13.28 5.95
N GLU A 204 16.94 -13.71 5.63
CA GLU A 204 17.88 -14.30 6.58
C GLU A 204 18.29 -13.33 7.69
N SER A 205 18.40 -12.04 7.37
CA SER A 205 18.68 -10.99 8.36
C SER A 205 17.48 -10.61 9.22
N GLY A 206 16.30 -11.19 8.96
CA GLY A 206 15.07 -10.90 9.69
C GLY A 206 14.46 -9.51 9.42
N ARG A 207 14.94 -8.80 8.38
CA ARG A 207 14.37 -7.50 8.00
C ARG A 207 13.00 -7.64 7.37
N LEU A 208 12.75 -8.76 6.68
CA LEU A 208 11.46 -9.13 6.11
C LEU A 208 11.16 -10.60 6.39
N ASP A 209 9.89 -10.95 6.43
CA ASP A 209 9.42 -12.34 6.52
C ASP A 209 9.06 -12.87 5.12
N TYR A 210 8.68 -11.99 4.20
CA TYR A 210 8.45 -12.29 2.78
C TYR A 210 8.63 -11.04 1.92
N ILE A 211 8.83 -11.25 0.60
CA ILE A 211 9.17 -10.20 -0.36
C ILE A 211 7.97 -9.89 -1.27
N GLY A 212 7.63 -8.61 -1.39
CA GLY A 212 6.65 -8.14 -2.37
C GLY A 212 7.32 -7.79 -3.70
N MET A 213 6.96 -8.50 -4.77
CA MET A 213 7.43 -8.20 -6.13
C MET A 213 6.25 -7.99 -7.09
N SER A 214 6.38 -7.00 -7.97
CA SER A 214 5.42 -6.73 -9.04
C SER A 214 6.13 -6.60 -10.39
N ARG A 215 6.85 -5.50 -10.61
CA ARG A 215 7.51 -5.23 -11.91
C ARG A 215 8.53 -6.29 -12.31
N GLN A 216 9.19 -6.94 -11.36
CA GLN A 216 10.09 -8.06 -11.65
C GLN A 216 9.31 -9.26 -12.22
N LEU A 217 8.17 -9.61 -11.64
CA LEU A 217 7.33 -10.69 -12.16
C LEU A 217 6.67 -10.35 -13.50
N VAL A 218 6.48 -9.06 -13.80
CA VAL A 218 6.09 -8.62 -15.15
C VAL A 218 7.24 -8.78 -16.15
N ALA A 219 8.48 -8.53 -15.74
CA ALA A 219 9.65 -8.72 -16.61
C ALA A 219 9.95 -10.20 -16.86
N ASP A 220 9.80 -11.01 -15.82
CA ASP A 220 10.04 -12.46 -15.85
C ASP A 220 9.02 -13.19 -14.96
N PRO A 221 7.91 -13.69 -15.52
CA PRO A 221 6.91 -14.44 -14.73
C PRO A 221 7.46 -15.72 -14.10
N GLU A 222 8.51 -16.32 -14.70
CA GLU A 222 9.14 -17.54 -14.20
C GLU A 222 10.22 -17.30 -13.14
N TRP A 223 10.35 -16.08 -12.64
CA TRP A 223 11.41 -15.70 -11.70
C TRP A 223 11.50 -16.67 -10.51
N VAL A 224 10.37 -16.99 -9.88
CA VAL A 224 10.33 -17.87 -8.70
C VAL A 224 10.78 -19.28 -9.06
N ASN A 225 10.30 -19.83 -10.18
CA ASN A 225 10.66 -21.16 -10.67
C ASN A 225 12.15 -21.23 -11.01
N LYS A 226 12.68 -20.18 -11.68
CA LYS A 226 14.11 -20.10 -12.02
C LYS A 226 15.00 -20.08 -10.77
N VAL A 227 14.60 -19.33 -9.74
CA VAL A 227 15.32 -19.32 -8.46
C VAL A 227 15.28 -20.70 -7.80
N ALA A 228 14.11 -21.34 -7.74
CA ALA A 228 13.95 -22.68 -7.15
C ALA A 228 14.77 -23.74 -7.89
N ASP A 229 14.91 -23.60 -9.20
CA ASP A 229 15.70 -24.50 -10.06
C ASP A 229 17.21 -24.20 -10.06
N GLY A 230 17.69 -23.15 -9.39
CA GLY A 230 19.09 -22.70 -9.46
C GLY A 230 19.48 -22.08 -10.81
N LYS A 231 18.53 -21.57 -11.57
CA LYS A 231 18.71 -20.94 -12.91
C LYS A 231 18.67 -19.41 -12.81
N GLU A 232 19.33 -18.84 -11.84
CA GLU A 232 19.29 -17.39 -11.57
C GLU A 232 19.88 -16.55 -12.72
N ASP A 233 20.82 -17.10 -13.46
CA ASP A 233 21.44 -16.46 -14.62
C ASP A 233 20.47 -16.31 -15.82
N ASP A 234 19.42 -17.12 -15.85
CA ASP A 234 18.38 -17.06 -16.89
C ASP A 234 17.27 -16.02 -16.58
N ILE A 235 17.35 -15.34 -15.44
CA ILE A 235 16.35 -14.36 -15.02
C ILE A 235 16.45 -13.09 -15.83
N THR A 236 15.34 -12.71 -16.50
CA THR A 236 15.21 -11.37 -17.08
C THR A 236 14.95 -10.34 -15.99
N ARG A 237 15.99 -9.62 -15.57
CA ARG A 237 15.89 -8.65 -14.48
C ARG A 237 15.20 -7.37 -14.92
N CYS A 238 14.23 -6.92 -14.13
CA CYS A 238 13.52 -5.66 -14.35
C CYS A 238 14.50 -4.47 -14.27
N ILE A 239 14.47 -3.59 -15.28
CA ILE A 239 15.27 -2.36 -15.31
C ILE A 239 14.59 -1.17 -14.62
N PHE A 240 13.44 -1.37 -14.02
CA PHE A 240 12.65 -0.37 -13.29
C PHE A 240 12.39 0.92 -14.09
N CYS A 241 12.13 0.80 -15.38
CA CYS A 241 11.93 1.94 -16.29
C CYS A 241 10.52 2.55 -16.22
N ASN A 242 9.54 1.86 -15.67
CA ASN A 242 8.12 2.24 -15.61
C ASN A 242 7.42 2.47 -16.97
N ARG A 243 8.06 2.26 -18.11
CA ARG A 243 7.53 2.61 -19.44
C ARG A 243 6.37 1.71 -19.88
N GLY A 244 6.62 0.44 -20.16
CA GLY A 244 5.63 -0.46 -20.75
C GLY A 244 4.61 -1.03 -19.74
N CYS A 245 4.95 -1.09 -18.46
CA CYS A 245 4.03 -1.53 -17.40
C CYS A 245 3.23 -0.36 -16.82
N LEU A 246 3.83 0.47 -15.93
CA LEU A 246 3.12 1.58 -15.31
C LEU A 246 2.67 2.63 -16.33
N GLY A 247 3.53 3.00 -17.29
CA GLY A 247 3.22 3.98 -18.32
C GLY A 247 2.01 3.57 -19.16
N SER A 248 2.00 2.33 -19.69
CA SER A 248 0.86 1.83 -20.46
C SER A 248 -0.43 1.74 -19.63
N LEU A 249 -0.32 1.42 -18.33
CA LEU A 249 -1.48 1.42 -17.44
C LEU A 249 -2.06 2.82 -17.27
N LEU A 250 -1.22 3.84 -17.14
CA LEU A 250 -1.64 5.23 -16.97
C LEU A 250 -2.22 5.82 -18.26
N SER A 251 -1.60 5.53 -19.42
CA SER A 251 -2.06 5.99 -20.75
C SER A 251 -3.16 5.10 -21.36
N ARG A 252 -3.60 4.04 -20.66
CA ARG A 252 -4.58 3.05 -21.13
C ARG A 252 -4.18 2.37 -22.44
N GLU A 253 -2.90 2.19 -22.65
CA GLU A 253 -2.33 1.43 -23.75
C GLU A 253 -2.20 -0.05 -23.39
N LYS A 254 -1.83 -0.86 -24.40
CA LYS A 254 -1.60 -2.29 -24.17
C LYS A 254 -0.45 -2.50 -23.17
N PHE A 255 -0.77 -3.15 -22.06
CA PHE A 255 0.20 -3.50 -21.02
C PHE A 255 1.29 -4.45 -21.57
N HIS A 256 2.55 -4.12 -21.34
CA HIS A 256 3.70 -4.93 -21.76
C HIS A 256 4.93 -4.63 -20.90
N CYS A 257 5.95 -5.47 -20.99
CA CYS A 257 7.29 -5.12 -20.54
C CYS A 257 8.16 -4.76 -21.74
N VAL A 258 8.95 -3.70 -21.63
CA VAL A 258 9.90 -3.31 -22.70
C VAL A 258 10.99 -4.36 -22.96
N LEU A 259 11.15 -5.33 -22.05
CA LEU A 259 12.10 -6.44 -22.15
C LEU A 259 11.50 -7.70 -22.81
N TRP A 260 10.19 -7.75 -23.01
CA TRP A 260 9.58 -8.86 -23.74
C TRP A 260 10.01 -8.81 -25.22
N LYS A 261 10.37 -9.98 -25.74
CA LYS A 261 10.74 -10.18 -27.15
C LYS A 261 9.51 -10.48 -27.99
#